data_b3e37416d79b75b003dd3a19db6cbd9b
#
_entry.id   b3e37416d79b75b003dd3a19db6cbd9b
#
_cell.length_a   1.000
_cell.length_b   1.000
_cell.length_c   1.000
_cell.angle_alpha   90.00
_cell.angle_beta   90.00
_cell.angle_gamma   90.00
#
_symmetry.space_group_name_H-M   'P 1'
#
loop_
_entity.id
_entity.type
_entity.pdbx_description
1 polymer ?
#
loop_
_entity_poly.entity_id
_entity_poly.type
_entity_poly.pdbx_seq_one_letter_code
_entity_poly.pdbx_strand_id
1 'polypeptide(L)'
;ESTAAILAILIVGDLVAFARRTDVAPLILIAVAHAQFEAIHPFPDGNGRTGRALIQSMMRHYGLTTNVTVPVSAGLLQNTQRYFDALDAYRHGDVTPIVSAVAGAAQVAVGNGRLLVADLRGVADSWAARLPSRQGSASRRLLDVLLRRPVIDSDTVAAELGINIGNVGRTVQPLVEAGILREFTGFNRNRMWHVKEVTDALDAFADRAARRLS
;
A
#
# COMPACT_ATOMS: atom_id res chain seq x y z
N GLU A 1 12.38 29.22 27.28
CA GLU A 1 12.52 28.48 25.98
C GLU A 1 13.48 27.29 26.05
N SER A 2 14.61 27.40 26.78
CA SER A 2 15.63 26.34 26.87
C SER A 2 15.13 25.06 27.54
N THR A 3 14.33 25.15 28.59
CA THR A 3 13.84 23.99 29.39
C THR A 3 12.83 23.15 28.60
N ALA A 4 11.93 23.78 27.86
CA ALA A 4 10.96 23.09 27.02
C ALA A 4 11.63 22.33 25.86
N ALA A 5 12.65 22.93 25.25
CA ALA A 5 13.43 22.29 24.18
C ALA A 5 14.22 21.07 24.71
N ILE A 6 14.84 21.18 25.89
CA ILE A 6 15.55 20.07 26.55
C ILE A 6 14.57 18.92 26.85
N LEU A 7 13.40 19.23 27.42
CA LEU A 7 12.38 18.24 27.72
C LEU A 7 11.89 17.51 26.46
N ALA A 8 11.63 18.25 25.38
CA ALA A 8 11.25 17.68 24.09
C ALA A 8 12.32 16.72 23.53
N ILE A 9 13.59 17.10 23.62
CA ILE A 9 14.71 16.24 23.18
C ILE A 9 14.78 14.95 24.02
N LEU A 10 14.61 15.05 25.34
CA LEU A 10 14.64 13.89 26.24
C LEU A 10 13.47 12.93 25.96
N ILE A 11 12.26 13.45 25.76
CA ILE A 11 11.07 12.64 25.49
C ILE A 11 11.16 11.95 24.11
N VAL A 12 11.67 12.66 23.08
CA VAL A 12 11.91 12.05 21.77
C VAL A 12 13.06 11.03 21.85
N GLY A 13 14.10 11.29 22.65
CA GLY A 13 15.18 10.35 22.90
C GLY A 13 14.70 9.04 23.52
N ASP A 14 13.80 9.12 24.51
CA ASP A 14 13.15 7.95 25.11
C ASP A 14 12.30 7.15 24.11
N LEU A 15 11.50 7.83 23.29
CA LEU A 15 10.77 7.19 22.19
C LEU A 15 11.70 6.42 21.25
N VAL A 16 12.82 7.01 20.86
CA VAL A 16 13.81 6.36 19.97
C VAL A 16 14.45 5.14 20.67
N ALA A 17 14.78 5.25 21.95
CA ALA A 17 15.32 4.14 22.73
C ALA A 17 14.30 2.99 22.86
N PHE A 18 13.04 3.32 23.15
CA PHE A 18 11.96 2.34 23.19
C PHE A 18 11.74 1.66 21.84
N ALA A 19 11.71 2.42 20.74
CA ALA A 19 11.50 1.91 19.39
C ALA A 19 12.64 0.99 18.88
N ARG A 20 13.78 0.93 19.58
CA ARG A 20 14.92 0.06 19.25
C ARG A 20 15.01 -1.20 20.10
N ARG A 21 14.10 -1.41 21.02
CA ARG A 21 14.09 -2.61 21.88
C ARG A 21 13.90 -3.88 21.05
N THR A 22 14.48 -4.98 21.54
CA THR A 22 14.40 -6.28 20.88
C THR A 22 13.80 -7.37 21.80
N ASP A 23 13.46 -6.99 23.02
CA ASP A 23 12.93 -7.88 24.07
C ASP A 23 11.39 -7.90 24.13
N VAL A 24 10.72 -7.11 23.28
CA VAL A 24 9.27 -7.01 23.18
C VAL A 24 8.84 -7.36 21.77
N ALA A 25 7.66 -7.98 21.61
CA ALA A 25 7.12 -8.32 20.30
C ALA A 25 6.97 -7.08 19.41
N PRO A 26 7.43 -7.14 18.13
CA PRO A 26 7.49 -5.97 17.25
C PRO A 26 6.19 -5.19 17.13
N LEU A 27 5.04 -5.87 17.04
CA LEU A 27 3.75 -5.20 16.87
C LEU A 27 3.36 -4.40 18.12
N ILE A 28 3.74 -4.86 19.32
CA ILE A 28 3.53 -4.13 20.57
C ILE A 28 4.41 -2.88 20.58
N LEU A 29 5.70 -3.01 20.22
CA LEU A 29 6.63 -1.88 20.12
C LEU A 29 6.10 -0.82 19.14
N ILE A 30 5.61 -1.24 17.97
CA ILE A 30 5.05 -0.34 16.96
C ILE A 30 3.83 0.41 17.49
N ALA A 31 2.91 -0.30 18.16
CA ALA A 31 1.69 0.30 18.70
C ALA A 31 1.99 1.33 19.80
N VAL A 32 2.86 0.97 20.73
CA VAL A 32 3.22 1.84 21.87
C VAL A 32 4.07 3.02 21.39
N ALA A 33 5.05 2.81 20.51
CA ALA A 33 5.85 3.89 19.94
C ALA A 33 4.99 4.89 19.15
N HIS A 34 3.99 4.40 18.41
CA HIS A 34 3.04 5.26 17.72
C HIS A 34 2.20 6.08 18.70
N ALA A 35 1.65 5.45 19.75
CA ALA A 35 0.87 6.15 20.77
C ALA A 35 1.70 7.19 21.53
N GLN A 36 2.93 6.87 21.87
CA GLN A 36 3.87 7.80 22.51
C GLN A 36 4.17 8.98 21.60
N PHE A 37 4.42 8.76 20.31
CA PHE A 37 4.64 9.82 19.34
C PHE A 37 3.41 10.76 19.23
N GLU A 38 2.19 10.20 19.14
CA GLU A 38 0.95 10.98 19.11
C GLU A 38 0.69 11.73 20.43
N ALA A 39 1.15 11.20 21.58
CA ALA A 39 1.05 11.87 22.86
C ALA A 39 2.05 13.03 23.00
N ILE A 40 3.30 12.86 22.51
CA ILE A 40 4.33 13.90 22.49
C ILE A 40 3.94 15.06 21.57
N HIS A 41 3.36 14.74 20.41
CA HIS A 41 2.90 15.69 19.41
C HIS A 41 3.96 16.74 19.00
N PRO A 42 5.16 16.31 18.54
CA PRO A 42 6.35 17.16 18.51
C PRO A 42 6.33 18.24 17.43
N PHE A 43 5.42 18.19 16.46
CA PHE A 43 5.37 19.13 15.34
C PHE A 43 4.13 20.04 15.43
N PRO A 44 4.22 21.29 14.94
CA PRO A 44 3.05 22.17 14.83
C PRO A 44 1.95 21.64 13.91
N ASP A 45 2.33 20.88 12.86
CA ASP A 45 1.42 20.20 11.93
C ASP A 45 2.04 18.89 11.45
N GLY A 46 1.19 17.97 10.98
CA GLY A 46 1.60 16.73 10.33
C GLY A 46 1.93 15.56 11.29
N ASN A 47 1.69 15.69 12.59
CA ASN A 47 1.98 14.61 13.55
C ASN A 47 1.30 13.30 13.16
N GLY A 48 0.02 13.30 12.85
CA GLY A 48 -0.68 12.08 12.43
C GLY A 48 -0.11 11.44 11.16
N ARG A 49 0.38 12.24 10.18
CA ARG A 49 1.08 11.71 8.99
C ARG A 49 2.41 11.08 9.36
N THR A 50 3.18 11.76 10.21
CA THR A 50 4.48 11.27 10.70
C THR A 50 4.32 10.03 11.59
N GLY A 51 3.35 10.03 12.49
CA GLY A 51 3.04 8.86 13.35
C GLY A 51 2.67 7.62 12.52
N ARG A 52 1.89 7.79 11.45
CA ARG A 52 1.60 6.69 10.52
C ARG A 52 2.81 6.25 9.71
N ALA A 53 3.68 7.17 9.31
CA ALA A 53 4.95 6.84 8.66
C ALA A 53 5.89 6.08 9.61
N LEU A 54 5.89 6.42 10.90
CA LEU A 54 6.63 5.70 11.95
C LEU A 54 6.20 4.24 12.02
N ILE A 55 4.88 3.94 12.01
CA ILE A 55 4.38 2.56 11.96
C ILE A 55 5.02 1.80 10.79
N GLN A 56 4.96 2.36 9.57
CA GLN A 56 5.49 1.69 8.38
C GLN A 56 7.01 1.49 8.44
N SER A 57 7.73 2.49 8.94
CA SER A 57 9.18 2.43 9.12
C SER A 57 9.57 1.32 10.09
N MET A 58 8.89 1.24 11.24
CA MET A 58 9.13 0.19 12.23
C MET A 58 8.74 -1.19 11.72
N MET A 59 7.62 -1.34 11.00
CA MET A 59 7.24 -2.61 10.38
C MET A 59 8.34 -3.12 9.44
N ARG A 60 8.95 -2.23 8.66
CA ARG A 60 10.07 -2.57 7.79
C ARG A 60 11.32 -2.90 8.59
N HIS A 61 11.67 -2.12 9.60
CA HIS A 61 12.84 -2.31 10.46
C HIS A 61 12.80 -3.68 11.15
N TYR A 62 11.64 -4.09 11.66
CA TYR A 62 11.45 -5.39 12.32
C TYR A 62 11.17 -6.55 11.35
N GLY A 63 11.28 -6.34 10.05
CA GLY A 63 11.09 -7.41 9.05
C GLY A 63 9.65 -7.91 8.91
N LEU A 64 8.65 -7.20 9.45
CA LEU A 64 7.24 -7.55 9.27
C LEU A 64 6.77 -7.26 7.84
N THR A 65 7.43 -6.32 7.16
CA THR A 65 7.22 -6.01 5.74
C THR A 65 8.57 -5.85 5.04
N THR A 66 8.65 -6.29 3.77
CA THR A 66 9.85 -6.12 2.95
C THR A 66 9.59 -5.23 1.73
N ASN A 67 8.80 -5.74 0.78
CA ASN A 67 8.53 -5.10 -0.51
C ASN A 67 7.10 -4.52 -0.61
N VAL A 68 6.31 -4.63 0.46
CA VAL A 68 4.92 -4.17 0.50
C VAL A 68 4.70 -3.22 1.67
N THR A 69 3.76 -2.32 1.51
CA THR A 69 3.25 -1.47 2.59
C THR A 69 1.91 -2.04 3.04
N VAL A 70 1.79 -2.36 4.32
CA VAL A 70 0.52 -2.78 4.92
C VAL A 70 -0.25 -1.52 5.33
N PRO A 71 -1.43 -1.25 4.77
CA PRO A 71 -2.17 0.00 5.03
C PRO A 71 -2.87 0.00 6.40
N VAL A 72 -2.09 -0.15 7.49
CA VAL A 72 -2.59 -0.13 8.89
C VAL A 72 -3.39 1.14 9.17
N SER A 73 -2.96 2.26 8.59
CA SER A 73 -3.68 3.54 8.73
C SER A 73 -5.14 3.47 8.27
N ALA A 74 -5.41 2.77 7.17
CA ALA A 74 -6.77 2.57 6.70
C ALA A 74 -7.60 1.77 7.71
N GLY A 75 -7.02 0.72 8.29
CA GLY A 75 -7.66 -0.07 9.35
C GLY A 75 -7.94 0.74 10.62
N LEU A 76 -7.02 1.59 11.06
CA LEU A 76 -7.25 2.48 12.21
C LEU A 76 -8.37 3.49 11.94
N LEU A 77 -8.46 4.01 10.72
CA LEU A 77 -9.47 4.99 10.32
C LEU A 77 -10.86 4.39 10.09
N GLN A 78 -11.00 3.06 9.99
CA GLN A 78 -12.31 2.40 9.91
C GLN A 78 -13.14 2.62 11.17
N ASN A 79 -12.51 2.74 12.36
CA ASN A 79 -13.16 3.13 13.59
C ASN A 79 -12.34 4.20 14.31
N THR A 80 -12.50 5.43 13.86
CA THR A 80 -11.74 6.60 14.33
C THR A 80 -11.97 6.86 15.82
N GLN A 81 -13.21 6.68 16.31
CA GLN A 81 -13.51 6.88 17.72
C GLN A 81 -12.72 5.89 18.59
N ARG A 82 -12.78 4.61 18.27
CA ARG A 82 -12.03 3.59 19.01
C ARG A 82 -10.52 3.86 19.00
N TYR A 83 -9.99 4.39 17.90
CA TYR A 83 -8.58 4.77 17.82
C TYR A 83 -8.25 5.94 18.77
N PHE A 84 -9.08 6.99 18.82
CA PHE A 84 -8.87 8.10 19.75
C PHE A 84 -9.06 7.68 21.20
N ASP A 85 -10.06 6.86 21.52
CA ASP A 85 -10.24 6.30 22.85
C ASP A 85 -9.03 5.48 23.30
N ALA A 86 -8.39 4.74 22.37
CA ALA A 86 -7.18 3.97 22.65
C ALA A 86 -5.96 4.87 22.91
N LEU A 87 -5.83 5.99 22.19
CA LEU A 87 -4.77 6.99 22.47
C LEU A 87 -4.99 7.68 23.82
N ASP A 88 -6.25 7.91 24.18
CA ASP A 88 -6.59 8.51 25.48
C ASP A 88 -6.31 7.54 26.62
N ALA A 89 -6.71 6.28 26.49
CA ALA A 89 -6.34 5.22 27.45
C ALA A 89 -4.82 5.11 27.64
N TYR A 90 -4.04 5.21 26.55
CA TYR A 90 -2.57 5.24 26.62
C TYR A 90 -2.05 6.39 27.51
N ARG A 91 -2.62 7.60 27.37
CA ARG A 91 -2.24 8.76 28.21
C ARG A 91 -2.54 8.54 29.70
N HIS A 92 -3.48 7.67 30.03
CA HIS A 92 -3.85 7.27 31.38
C HIS A 92 -3.10 6.00 31.85
N GLY A 93 -2.13 5.49 31.07
CA GLY A 93 -1.26 4.36 31.44
C GLY A 93 -1.76 2.99 30.96
N ASP A 94 -2.88 2.88 30.25
CA ASP A 94 -3.37 1.62 29.68
C ASP A 94 -2.93 1.48 28.21
N VAL A 95 -1.96 0.59 27.97
CA VAL A 95 -1.42 0.29 26.62
C VAL A 95 -2.26 -0.72 25.84
N THR A 96 -3.17 -1.44 26.50
CA THR A 96 -3.90 -2.57 25.91
C THR A 96 -4.79 -2.15 24.74
N PRO A 97 -5.56 -1.05 24.82
CA PRO A 97 -6.43 -0.63 23.73
C PRO A 97 -5.69 -0.25 22.46
N ILE A 98 -4.54 0.43 22.55
CA ILE A 98 -3.81 0.85 21.35
C ILE A 98 -3.10 -0.35 20.69
N VAL A 99 -2.58 -1.30 21.47
CA VAL A 99 -2.02 -2.54 20.94
C VAL A 99 -3.11 -3.32 20.21
N SER A 100 -4.30 -3.44 20.79
CA SER A 100 -5.44 -4.12 20.18
C SER A 100 -5.91 -3.43 18.91
N ALA A 101 -5.94 -2.09 18.89
CA ALA A 101 -6.35 -1.31 17.72
C ALA A 101 -5.37 -1.49 16.55
N VAL A 102 -4.07 -1.39 16.81
CA VAL A 102 -3.03 -1.56 15.77
C VAL A 102 -2.99 -2.99 15.26
N ALA A 103 -3.10 -3.99 16.15
CA ALA A 103 -3.15 -5.40 15.75
C ALA A 103 -4.37 -5.71 14.88
N GLY A 104 -5.55 -5.26 15.29
CA GLY A 104 -6.77 -5.41 14.50
C GLY A 104 -6.69 -4.74 13.14
N ALA A 105 -6.19 -3.50 13.09
CA ALA A 105 -5.99 -2.76 11.85
C ALA A 105 -5.00 -3.49 10.90
N ALA A 106 -3.92 -4.06 11.44
CA ALA A 106 -2.96 -4.84 10.65
C ALA A 106 -3.61 -6.11 10.07
N GLN A 107 -4.42 -6.83 10.86
CA GLN A 107 -5.14 -8.03 10.38
C GLN A 107 -6.12 -7.70 9.25
N VAL A 108 -6.91 -6.63 9.40
CA VAL A 108 -7.85 -6.16 8.36
C VAL A 108 -7.08 -5.78 7.09
N ALA A 109 -5.97 -5.05 7.22
CA ALA A 109 -5.16 -4.63 6.09
C ALA A 109 -4.53 -5.83 5.34
N VAL A 110 -4.02 -6.83 6.05
CA VAL A 110 -3.49 -8.06 5.45
C VAL A 110 -4.60 -8.86 4.77
N GLY A 111 -5.78 -8.97 5.41
CA GLY A 111 -6.94 -9.63 4.82
C GLY A 111 -7.35 -8.99 3.48
N ASN A 112 -7.48 -7.66 3.46
CA ASN A 112 -7.81 -6.91 2.24
C ASN A 112 -6.71 -7.08 1.16
N GLY A 113 -5.43 -7.05 1.54
CA GLY A 113 -4.32 -7.28 0.62
C GLY A 113 -4.35 -8.67 -0.02
N ARG A 114 -4.70 -9.70 0.75
CA ARG A 114 -4.88 -11.07 0.22
C ARG A 114 -6.00 -11.15 -0.81
N LEU A 115 -7.12 -10.43 -0.58
CA LEU A 115 -8.20 -10.35 -1.55
C LEU A 115 -7.74 -9.68 -2.85
N LEU A 116 -7.00 -8.56 -2.77
CA LEU A 116 -6.44 -7.93 -3.96
C LEU A 116 -5.54 -8.89 -4.75
N VAL A 117 -4.68 -9.65 -4.07
CA VAL A 117 -3.82 -10.64 -4.74
C VAL A 117 -4.66 -11.73 -5.43
N ALA A 118 -5.74 -12.18 -4.79
CA ALA A 118 -6.65 -13.16 -5.39
C ALA A 118 -7.37 -12.58 -6.62
N ASP A 119 -7.88 -11.36 -6.53
CA ASP A 119 -8.53 -10.64 -7.63
C ASP A 119 -7.56 -10.50 -8.82
N LEU A 120 -6.32 -10.03 -8.60
CA LEU A 120 -5.31 -9.87 -9.65
C LEU A 120 -4.87 -11.20 -10.26
N ARG A 121 -4.81 -12.29 -9.49
CA ARG A 121 -4.54 -13.64 -10.02
C ARG A 121 -5.69 -14.11 -10.92
N GLY A 122 -6.92 -13.92 -10.49
CA GLY A 122 -8.09 -14.23 -11.31
C GLY A 122 -8.10 -13.46 -12.64
N VAL A 123 -7.71 -12.19 -12.61
CA VAL A 123 -7.52 -11.37 -13.81
C VAL A 123 -6.43 -11.97 -14.72
N ALA A 124 -5.26 -12.31 -14.18
CA ALA A 124 -4.16 -12.91 -14.93
C ALA A 124 -4.56 -14.25 -15.60
N ASP A 125 -5.25 -15.12 -14.86
CA ASP A 125 -5.72 -16.42 -15.36
C ASP A 125 -6.74 -16.24 -16.49
N SER A 126 -7.66 -15.29 -16.33
CA SER A 126 -8.64 -14.90 -17.35
C SER A 126 -7.96 -14.41 -18.63
N TRP A 127 -6.93 -13.57 -18.53
CA TRP A 127 -6.17 -13.10 -19.68
C TRP A 127 -5.42 -14.24 -20.37
N ALA A 128 -4.81 -15.14 -19.59
CA ALA A 128 -4.11 -16.29 -20.12
C ALA A 128 -5.01 -17.19 -20.97
N ALA A 129 -6.28 -17.30 -20.59
CA ALA A 129 -7.29 -18.06 -21.33
C ALA A 129 -7.78 -17.33 -22.59
N ARG A 130 -7.93 -15.99 -22.54
CA ARG A 130 -8.46 -15.17 -23.65
C ARG A 130 -7.42 -14.84 -24.74
N LEU A 131 -6.12 -14.84 -24.39
CA LEU A 131 -5.06 -14.44 -25.33
C LEU A 131 -4.57 -15.64 -26.15
N PRO A 132 -4.89 -15.75 -27.46
CA PRO A 132 -4.52 -16.89 -28.30
C PRO A 132 -3.04 -16.84 -28.75
N SER A 133 -2.19 -16.11 -28.03
CA SER A 133 -0.78 -15.91 -28.37
C SER A 133 0.10 -17.05 -27.88
N ARG A 134 1.14 -17.39 -28.69
CA ARG A 134 2.15 -18.37 -28.32
C ARG A 134 2.82 -18.01 -26.99
N GLN A 135 3.09 -19.01 -26.16
CA GLN A 135 3.85 -18.83 -24.92
C GLN A 135 5.23 -18.23 -25.21
N GLY A 136 5.66 -17.24 -24.43
CA GLY A 136 6.92 -16.50 -24.64
C GLY A 136 6.86 -15.37 -25.68
N SER A 137 5.73 -15.18 -26.38
CA SER A 137 5.56 -14.02 -27.29
C SER A 137 5.61 -12.70 -26.52
N ALA A 138 5.92 -11.59 -27.22
CA ALA A 138 5.92 -10.26 -26.61
C ALA A 138 4.57 -9.89 -26.03
N SER A 139 3.47 -10.25 -26.70
CA SER A 139 2.08 -10.04 -26.20
C SER A 139 1.85 -10.80 -24.88
N ARG A 140 2.36 -12.01 -24.73
CA ARG A 140 2.22 -12.80 -23.50
C ARG A 140 3.04 -12.21 -22.37
N ARG A 141 4.28 -11.78 -22.63
CA ARG A 141 5.14 -11.11 -21.63
C ARG A 141 4.57 -9.77 -21.18
N LEU A 142 3.79 -9.11 -22.04
CA LEU A 142 3.13 -7.85 -21.70
C LEU A 142 2.08 -8.01 -20.59
N LEU A 143 1.45 -9.18 -20.44
CA LEU A 143 0.48 -9.43 -19.37
C LEU A 143 1.08 -9.19 -17.97
N ASP A 144 2.33 -9.63 -17.73
CA ASP A 144 3.00 -9.43 -16.44
C ASP A 144 3.32 -7.95 -16.18
N VAL A 145 3.60 -7.20 -17.24
CA VAL A 145 3.79 -5.74 -17.15
C VAL A 145 2.47 -5.05 -16.77
N LEU A 146 1.36 -5.47 -17.40
CA LEU A 146 0.04 -4.87 -17.20
C LEU A 146 -0.52 -5.05 -15.78
N LEU A 147 -0.17 -6.13 -15.09
CA LEU A 147 -0.50 -6.32 -13.67
C LEU A 147 0.17 -5.27 -12.76
N ARG A 148 1.35 -4.78 -13.15
CA ARG A 148 2.14 -3.78 -12.40
C ARG A 148 1.91 -2.35 -12.88
N ARG A 149 1.55 -2.20 -14.15
CA ARG A 149 1.35 -0.92 -14.85
C ARG A 149 0.07 -0.99 -15.67
N PRO A 150 -1.09 -0.78 -15.05
CA PRO A 150 -2.38 -0.90 -15.73
C PRO A 150 -2.65 0.20 -16.76
N VAL A 151 -1.83 1.24 -16.78
CA VAL A 151 -1.83 2.31 -17.81
C VAL A 151 -0.44 2.36 -18.43
N ILE A 152 -0.37 2.23 -19.74
CA ILE A 152 0.88 2.18 -20.49
C ILE A 152 0.78 2.97 -21.81
N ASP A 153 1.94 3.43 -22.27
CA ASP A 153 2.15 4.02 -23.59
C ASP A 153 3.10 3.18 -24.45
N SER A 154 3.33 3.60 -25.67
CA SER A 154 4.20 2.90 -26.60
C SER A 154 5.66 2.81 -26.13
N ASP A 155 6.16 3.87 -25.50
CA ASP A 155 7.55 3.93 -25.03
C ASP A 155 7.74 2.97 -23.84
N THR A 156 6.80 2.93 -22.93
CA THR A 156 6.79 1.98 -21.80
C THR A 156 6.75 0.53 -22.29
N VAL A 157 5.88 0.20 -23.26
CA VAL A 157 5.83 -1.16 -23.84
C VAL A 157 7.16 -1.54 -24.48
N ALA A 158 7.76 -0.64 -25.27
CA ALA A 158 9.03 -0.89 -25.92
C ALA A 158 10.15 -1.13 -24.90
N ALA A 159 10.23 -0.29 -23.87
CA ALA A 159 11.23 -0.37 -22.81
C ALA A 159 11.10 -1.65 -21.95
N GLU A 160 9.88 -1.94 -21.45
CA GLU A 160 9.63 -3.09 -20.57
C GLU A 160 9.88 -4.44 -21.27
N LEU A 161 9.59 -4.51 -22.57
CA LEU A 161 9.74 -5.75 -23.34
C LEU A 161 11.08 -5.85 -24.10
N GLY A 162 11.86 -4.76 -24.16
CA GLY A 162 13.10 -4.71 -24.95
C GLY A 162 12.84 -4.87 -26.45
N ILE A 163 11.78 -4.28 -26.98
CA ILE A 163 11.39 -4.37 -28.40
C ILE A 163 11.50 -3.01 -29.10
N ASN A 164 11.63 -3.03 -30.43
CA ASN A 164 11.60 -1.81 -31.21
C ASN A 164 10.19 -1.17 -31.14
N ILE A 165 10.14 0.17 -31.03
CA ILE A 165 8.89 0.95 -30.95
C ILE A 165 7.94 0.65 -32.12
N GLY A 166 8.45 0.40 -33.32
CA GLY A 166 7.66 0.01 -34.50
C GLY A 166 6.94 -1.34 -34.36
N ASN A 167 7.35 -2.18 -33.41
CA ASN A 167 6.72 -3.48 -33.14
C ASN A 167 5.65 -3.43 -32.03
N VAL A 168 5.50 -2.31 -31.33
CA VAL A 168 4.54 -2.14 -30.23
C VAL A 168 3.12 -2.38 -30.70
N GLY A 169 2.71 -1.79 -31.81
CA GLY A 169 1.37 -1.99 -32.36
C GLY A 169 1.01 -3.46 -32.58
N ARG A 170 1.95 -4.24 -33.19
CA ARG A 170 1.78 -5.69 -33.40
C ARG A 170 1.72 -6.48 -32.08
N THR A 171 2.43 -6.02 -31.05
CA THR A 171 2.45 -6.65 -29.72
C THR A 171 1.15 -6.38 -28.95
N VAL A 172 0.63 -5.16 -29.03
CA VAL A 172 -0.56 -4.71 -28.29
C VAL A 172 -1.88 -5.18 -28.95
N GLN A 173 -1.90 -5.25 -30.29
CA GLN A 173 -3.12 -5.55 -31.05
C GLN A 173 -3.84 -6.83 -30.59
N PRO A 174 -3.18 -7.98 -30.34
CA PRO A 174 -3.87 -9.17 -29.83
C PRO A 174 -4.53 -8.96 -28.44
N LEU A 175 -3.98 -8.09 -27.58
CA LEU A 175 -4.56 -7.78 -26.28
C LEU A 175 -5.79 -6.87 -26.42
N VAL A 176 -5.78 -5.98 -27.39
CA VAL A 176 -6.95 -5.14 -27.71
C VAL A 176 -8.09 -6.01 -28.27
N GLU A 177 -7.78 -6.90 -29.20
CA GLU A 177 -8.74 -7.85 -29.79
C GLU A 177 -9.33 -8.81 -28.75
N ALA A 178 -8.52 -9.26 -27.78
CA ALA A 178 -8.96 -10.05 -26.65
C ALA A 178 -9.72 -9.24 -25.58
N GLY A 179 -9.89 -7.93 -25.75
CA GLY A 179 -10.56 -7.05 -24.79
C GLY A 179 -9.81 -6.85 -23.48
N ILE A 180 -8.51 -7.17 -23.42
CA ILE A 180 -7.64 -6.99 -22.25
C ILE A 180 -7.21 -5.54 -22.14
N LEU A 181 -6.81 -4.93 -23.26
CA LEU A 181 -6.39 -3.53 -23.33
C LEU A 181 -7.45 -2.69 -24.04
N ARG A 182 -7.63 -1.47 -23.54
CA ARG A 182 -8.44 -0.44 -24.21
C ARG A 182 -7.60 0.79 -24.47
N GLU A 183 -7.57 1.24 -25.70
CA GLU A 183 -7.02 2.54 -26.05
C GLU A 183 -8.00 3.66 -25.64
N PHE A 184 -7.48 4.74 -25.06
CA PHE A 184 -8.33 5.85 -24.60
C PHE A 184 -7.89 7.22 -25.14
N THR A 185 -6.81 7.30 -25.90
CA THR A 185 -6.29 8.57 -26.42
C THR A 185 -6.80 8.94 -27.81
N GLY A 186 -7.15 7.97 -28.65
CA GLY A 186 -7.65 8.20 -30.01
C GLY A 186 -6.66 8.88 -30.97
N PHE A 187 -5.37 9.00 -30.60
CA PHE A 187 -4.34 9.65 -31.41
C PHE A 187 -3.48 8.65 -32.17
N ASN A 188 -2.96 9.04 -33.35
CA ASN A 188 -2.01 8.23 -34.11
C ASN A 188 -0.60 8.21 -33.47
N ARG A 189 -0.27 9.19 -32.61
CA ARG A 189 0.98 9.29 -31.85
C ARG A 189 0.66 9.39 -30.37
N ASN A 190 1.60 8.92 -29.53
CA ASN A 190 1.44 8.89 -28.07
C ASN A 190 0.18 8.12 -27.64
N ARG A 191 -0.07 6.97 -28.27
CA ARG A 191 -1.18 6.10 -27.92
C ARG A 191 -0.99 5.59 -26.49
N MET A 192 -2.06 5.65 -25.72
CA MET A 192 -2.10 5.11 -24.37
C MET A 192 -3.21 4.07 -24.26
N TRP A 193 -2.91 3.04 -23.50
CA TRP A 193 -3.84 1.95 -23.21
C TRP A 193 -4.00 1.77 -21.72
N HIS A 194 -5.15 1.32 -21.30
CA HIS A 194 -5.41 0.95 -19.94
C HIS A 194 -6.05 -0.43 -19.82
N VAL A 195 -5.88 -1.03 -18.65
CA VAL A 195 -6.48 -2.30 -18.28
C VAL A 195 -7.55 -2.05 -17.22
N LYS A 196 -8.81 -2.09 -17.63
CA LYS A 196 -9.93 -1.83 -16.72
C LYS A 196 -10.01 -2.85 -15.57
N GLU A 197 -9.77 -4.12 -15.83
CA GLU A 197 -9.88 -5.19 -14.84
C GLU A 197 -8.91 -5.02 -13.67
N VAL A 198 -7.69 -4.52 -13.91
CA VAL A 198 -6.72 -4.23 -12.84
C VAL A 198 -7.14 -2.97 -12.06
N THR A 199 -7.58 -1.92 -12.75
CA THR A 199 -8.06 -0.72 -12.06
C THR A 199 -9.31 -1.00 -11.23
N ASP A 200 -10.24 -1.80 -11.72
CA ASP A 200 -11.42 -2.24 -10.96
C ASP A 200 -11.03 -3.03 -9.68
N ALA A 201 -10.03 -3.89 -9.77
CA ALA A 201 -9.51 -4.62 -8.60
C ALA A 201 -8.87 -3.67 -7.56
N LEU A 202 -8.13 -2.64 -8.03
CA LEU A 202 -7.54 -1.62 -7.18
C LEU A 202 -8.61 -0.72 -6.53
N ASP A 203 -9.64 -0.35 -7.29
CA ASP A 203 -10.77 0.43 -6.77
C ASP A 203 -11.54 -0.37 -5.71
N ALA A 204 -11.83 -1.65 -5.97
CA ALA A 204 -12.45 -2.54 -4.99
C ALA A 204 -11.61 -2.70 -3.72
N PHE A 205 -10.28 -2.77 -3.84
CA PHE A 205 -9.37 -2.77 -2.69
C PHE A 205 -9.47 -1.46 -1.90
N ALA A 206 -9.48 -0.31 -2.58
CA ALA A 206 -9.61 1.01 -1.95
C ALA A 206 -10.96 1.16 -1.24
N ASP A 207 -12.06 0.71 -1.86
CA ASP A 207 -13.40 0.74 -1.29
C ASP A 207 -13.50 -0.13 -0.03
N ARG A 208 -12.91 -1.33 -0.04
CA ARG A 208 -12.83 -2.18 1.15
C ARG A 208 -12.06 -1.53 2.29
N ALA A 209 -10.96 -0.81 1.96
CA ALA A 209 -10.16 -0.10 2.95
C ALA A 209 -10.87 1.14 3.51
N ALA A 210 -11.74 1.80 2.72
CA ALA A 210 -12.48 3.00 3.12
C ALA A 210 -13.75 2.71 3.93
N ARG A 211 -14.26 1.47 3.93
CA ARG A 211 -15.49 1.11 4.68
C ARG A 211 -15.28 1.29 6.16
N ARG A 212 -16.04 2.19 6.77
CA ARG A 212 -16.09 2.35 8.22
C ARG A 212 -16.81 1.15 8.84
N LEU A 213 -16.24 0.61 9.89
CA LEU A 213 -16.94 -0.34 10.75
C LEU A 213 -17.89 0.48 11.63
N SER A 214 -19.18 0.27 11.42
CA SER A 214 -20.27 0.86 12.27
C SER A 214 -20.25 0.25 13.65
#